data_26445a1b6c5a91531d4a7e7168e2b9d0
#
_entry.id   26445a1b6c5a91531d4a7e7168e2b9d0
#
_cell.length_a   1.000
_cell.length_b   1.000
_cell.length_c   1.000
_cell.angle_alpha   90.00
_cell.angle_beta   90.00
_cell.angle_gamma   90.00
#
_symmetry.space_group_name_H-M   'P 1'
#
loop_
_entity.id
_entity.type
_entity.pdbx_description
1 polymer ?
#
loop_
_entity_poly.entity_id
_entity_poly.type
_entity_poly.pdbx_seq_one_letter_code
_entity_poly.pdbx_strand_id
1 'polypeptide(L)'
;MDFLDRPTMITMLEERMKQLYEHGNADVQRLDRELKQAPNDAEMWFDLGLAHNQCGLQYLEMAFERERLLFLEQHPDAEEEPNQELTVDVPEAYAMFNAALAAFDKVLELMPDYYGVQCQRGVALGNMHRYEEAEQCYLKALEEDEEDFSAAYYLGCTYRDMGDEERASRYFALADQLNPDSTGEIG
;
A
#
# COMPACT_ATOMS: atom_id res chain seq x y z
N MET A 1 -1.20 -34.19 1.62
CA MET A 1 -0.79 -32.84 2.08
C MET A 1 -1.63 -32.56 3.31
N ASP A 2 -1.04 -32.61 4.48
CA ASP A 2 -1.75 -32.27 5.71
C ASP A 2 -2.01 -30.77 5.66
N PHE A 3 -3.28 -30.39 5.54
CA PHE A 3 -3.66 -28.98 5.67
C PHE A 3 -3.42 -28.56 7.12
N LEU A 4 -2.69 -27.49 7.32
CA LEU A 4 -2.52 -26.89 8.64
C LEU A 4 -3.90 -26.50 9.20
N ASP A 5 -4.13 -26.76 10.48
CA ASP A 5 -5.36 -26.29 11.13
C ASP A 5 -5.34 -24.76 11.30
N ARG A 6 -6.53 -24.18 11.44
CA ARG A 6 -6.69 -22.71 11.56
C ARG A 6 -5.88 -22.09 12.70
N PRO A 7 -5.88 -22.63 13.94
CA PRO A 7 -5.05 -22.09 15.03
C PRO A 7 -3.55 -22.04 14.69
N THR A 8 -3.03 -23.06 14.04
CA THR A 8 -1.63 -23.10 13.59
C THR A 8 -1.37 -22.01 12.54
N MET A 9 -2.29 -21.81 11.59
CA MET A 9 -2.17 -20.77 10.56
C MET A 9 -2.19 -19.37 11.18
N ILE A 10 -3.08 -19.12 12.15
CA ILE A 10 -3.15 -17.84 12.88
C ILE A 10 -1.83 -17.56 13.59
N THR A 11 -1.29 -18.53 14.33
CA THR A 11 -0.02 -18.39 15.04
C THR A 11 1.14 -18.08 14.07
N MET A 12 1.18 -18.74 12.92
CA MET A 12 2.20 -18.49 11.89
C MET A 12 2.09 -17.07 11.29
N LEU A 13 0.87 -16.58 11.07
CA LEU A 13 0.64 -15.21 10.60
C LEU A 13 1.11 -14.19 11.63
N GLU A 14 0.75 -14.36 12.90
CA GLU A 14 1.15 -13.46 13.99
C GLU A 14 2.68 -13.37 14.14
N GLU A 15 3.38 -14.50 14.09
CA GLU A 15 4.84 -14.52 14.13
C GLU A 15 5.46 -13.81 12.91
N ARG A 16 4.91 -14.03 11.73
CA ARG A 16 5.37 -13.39 10.50
C ARG A 16 5.10 -11.88 10.50
N MET A 17 3.92 -11.46 10.97
CA MET A 17 3.58 -10.03 11.15
C MET A 17 4.55 -9.35 12.12
N LYS A 18 4.84 -9.99 13.24
CA LYS A 18 5.82 -9.51 14.23
C LYS A 18 7.21 -9.34 13.61
N GLN A 19 7.70 -10.34 12.89
CA GLN A 19 9.01 -10.27 12.21
C GLN A 19 9.06 -9.14 11.18
N LEU A 20 8.00 -8.96 10.40
CA LEU A 20 7.91 -7.88 9.41
C LEU A 20 7.89 -6.50 10.08
N TYR A 21 7.18 -6.36 11.18
CA TYR A 21 7.13 -5.10 11.93
C TYR A 21 8.46 -4.74 12.57
N GLU A 22 9.12 -5.71 13.23
CA GLU A 22 10.36 -5.46 13.97
C GLU A 22 11.57 -5.23 13.07
N HIS A 23 11.60 -5.83 11.88
CA HIS A 23 12.81 -5.89 11.06
C HIS A 23 12.62 -5.41 9.62
N GLY A 24 11.37 -5.17 9.18
CA GLY A 24 11.04 -4.96 7.78
C GLY A 24 11.32 -6.22 6.93
N ASN A 25 11.23 -6.06 5.64
CA ASN A 25 11.67 -7.09 4.70
C ASN A 25 13.21 -7.02 4.45
N ALA A 26 13.72 -7.94 3.64
CA ALA A 26 15.15 -7.99 3.33
C ALA A 26 15.67 -6.72 2.63
N ASP A 27 14.80 -6.06 1.82
CA ASP A 27 15.17 -4.83 1.10
C ASP A 27 15.28 -3.65 2.05
N VAL A 28 14.36 -3.47 3.00
CA VAL A 28 14.47 -2.44 4.05
C VAL A 28 15.80 -2.61 4.79
N GLN A 29 16.10 -3.82 5.26
CA GLN A 29 17.33 -4.10 6.01
C GLN A 29 18.61 -3.87 5.19
N ARG A 30 18.58 -4.14 3.89
CA ARG A 30 19.69 -3.90 2.97
C ARG A 30 19.87 -2.41 2.75
N LEU A 31 18.82 -1.70 2.37
CA LEU A 31 18.83 -0.27 2.05
C LEU A 31 19.20 0.59 3.26
N ASP A 32 18.72 0.26 4.45
CA ASP A 32 19.12 0.93 5.69
C ASP A 32 20.61 0.83 5.99
N ARG A 33 21.26 -0.28 5.59
CA ARG A 33 22.71 -0.45 5.76
C ARG A 33 23.49 0.33 4.70
N GLU A 34 23.03 0.32 3.45
CA GLU A 34 23.66 0.99 2.33
C GLU A 34 23.58 2.51 2.45
N LEU A 35 22.43 3.05 2.86
CA LEU A 35 22.21 4.48 3.10
C LEU A 35 23.09 5.08 4.20
N LYS A 36 23.57 4.27 5.15
CA LYS A 36 24.59 4.73 6.12
C LYS A 36 25.91 5.12 5.48
N GLN A 37 26.20 4.55 4.29
CA GLN A 37 27.41 4.84 3.53
C GLN A 37 27.16 5.90 2.43
N ALA A 38 25.92 5.98 1.91
CA ALA A 38 25.51 6.90 0.86
C ALA A 38 24.23 7.68 1.24
N PRO A 39 24.27 8.53 2.29
CA PRO A 39 23.05 9.18 2.84
C PRO A 39 22.40 10.20 1.89
N ASN A 40 23.07 10.60 0.82
CA ASN A 40 22.59 11.56 -0.17
C ASN A 40 22.20 10.90 -1.50
N ASP A 41 22.02 9.58 -1.52
CA ASP A 41 21.56 8.85 -2.70
C ASP A 41 20.03 8.86 -2.76
N ALA A 42 19.48 9.68 -3.65
CA ALA A 42 18.01 9.86 -3.77
C ALA A 42 17.32 8.59 -4.29
N GLU A 43 17.97 7.81 -5.17
CA GLU A 43 17.44 6.56 -5.69
C GLU A 43 17.31 5.51 -4.58
N MET A 44 18.34 5.36 -3.74
CA MET A 44 18.25 4.47 -2.58
C MET A 44 17.16 4.89 -1.57
N TRP A 45 16.95 6.20 -1.37
CA TRP A 45 15.86 6.68 -0.54
C TRP A 45 14.48 6.38 -1.16
N PHE A 46 14.36 6.49 -2.49
CA PHE A 46 13.15 6.12 -3.20
C PHE A 46 12.86 4.62 -3.06
N ASP A 47 13.85 3.77 -3.28
CA ASP A 47 13.74 2.32 -3.09
C ASP A 47 13.36 1.95 -1.66
N LEU A 48 13.92 2.64 -0.65
CA LEU A 48 13.56 2.43 0.75
C LEU A 48 12.09 2.80 1.01
N GLY A 49 11.61 3.89 0.42
CA GLY A 49 10.20 4.27 0.47
C GLY A 49 9.29 3.20 -0.14
N LEU A 50 9.65 2.67 -1.30
CA LEU A 50 8.92 1.56 -1.95
C LEU A 50 8.92 0.30 -1.07
N ALA A 51 10.07 -0.07 -0.50
CA ALA A 51 10.18 -1.24 0.38
C ALA A 51 9.32 -1.10 1.64
N HIS A 52 9.24 0.10 2.23
CA HIS A 52 8.34 0.37 3.36
C HIS A 52 6.86 0.33 2.97
N ASN A 53 6.47 0.89 1.81
CA ASN A 53 5.11 0.77 1.28
C ASN A 53 4.72 -0.71 1.12
N GLN A 54 5.61 -1.51 0.53
CA GLN A 54 5.37 -2.94 0.35
C GLN A 54 5.23 -3.67 1.69
N CYS A 55 6.06 -3.36 2.69
CA CYS A 55 5.92 -3.92 4.04
C CYS A 55 4.55 -3.58 4.66
N GLY A 56 4.09 -2.33 4.52
CA GLY A 56 2.78 -1.89 4.99
C GLY A 56 1.64 -2.69 4.35
N LEU A 57 1.67 -2.85 3.02
CA LEU A 57 0.68 -3.64 2.29
C LEU A 57 0.69 -5.11 2.70
N GLN A 58 1.87 -5.73 2.81
CA GLN A 58 1.99 -7.13 3.27
C GLN A 58 1.46 -7.31 4.69
N TYR A 59 1.69 -6.32 5.56
CA TYR A 59 1.16 -6.36 6.93
C TYR A 59 -0.36 -6.27 6.94
N LEU A 60 -0.95 -5.38 6.14
CA LEU A 60 -2.41 -5.28 5.99
C LEU A 60 -3.01 -6.59 5.50
N GLU A 61 -2.46 -7.18 4.45
CA GLU A 61 -2.93 -8.46 3.89
C GLU A 61 -2.92 -9.57 4.95
N MET A 62 -1.82 -9.71 5.69
CA MET A 62 -1.72 -10.69 6.77
C MET A 62 -2.68 -10.41 7.92
N ALA A 63 -2.91 -9.14 8.26
CA ALA A 63 -3.84 -8.75 9.31
C ALA A 63 -5.29 -9.08 8.93
N PHE A 64 -5.70 -8.81 7.69
CA PHE A 64 -7.02 -9.19 7.18
C PHE A 64 -7.21 -10.72 7.16
N GLU A 65 -6.20 -11.47 6.69
CA GLU A 65 -6.28 -12.94 6.68
C GLU A 65 -6.35 -13.51 8.09
N ARG A 66 -5.62 -12.94 9.05
CA ARG A 66 -5.71 -13.32 10.47
C ARG A 66 -7.12 -13.12 11.02
N GLU A 67 -7.72 -11.94 10.80
CA GLU A 67 -9.08 -11.65 11.29
C GLU A 67 -10.12 -12.56 10.60
N ARG A 68 -9.96 -12.84 9.31
CA ARG A 68 -10.79 -13.80 8.59
C ARG A 68 -10.74 -15.20 9.21
N LEU A 69 -9.53 -15.69 9.52
CA LEU A 69 -9.36 -17.01 10.14
C LEU A 69 -9.94 -17.05 11.56
N LEU A 70 -9.76 -15.98 12.36
CA LEU A 70 -10.34 -15.85 13.69
C LEU A 70 -11.86 -15.86 13.63
N PHE A 71 -12.47 -15.15 12.67
CA PHE A 71 -13.92 -15.18 12.47
C PHE A 71 -14.41 -16.60 12.15
N LEU A 72 -13.78 -17.31 11.23
CA LEU A 72 -14.13 -18.68 10.84
C LEU A 72 -13.90 -19.70 11.96
N GLU A 73 -12.97 -19.46 12.89
CA GLU A 73 -12.77 -20.30 14.06
C GLU A 73 -13.92 -20.13 15.06
N GLN A 74 -14.40 -18.89 15.24
CA GLN A 74 -15.51 -18.57 16.13
C GLN A 74 -16.89 -18.96 15.54
N HIS A 75 -17.00 -19.05 14.21
CA HIS A 75 -18.23 -19.34 13.47
C HIS A 75 -18.01 -20.51 12.50
N PRO A 76 -17.83 -21.75 13.00
CA PRO A 76 -17.50 -22.92 12.17
C PRO A 76 -18.58 -23.29 11.15
N ASP A 77 -19.84 -22.89 11.40
CA ASP A 77 -20.99 -23.17 10.54
C ASP A 77 -21.35 -21.98 9.61
N ALA A 78 -20.52 -20.94 9.53
CA ALA A 78 -20.74 -19.82 8.61
C ALA A 78 -20.62 -20.32 7.16
N GLU A 79 -21.72 -20.23 6.40
CA GLU A 79 -21.76 -20.59 4.97
C GLU A 79 -21.17 -19.51 4.08
N GLU A 80 -21.05 -18.28 4.57
CA GLU A 80 -20.48 -17.12 3.86
C GLU A 80 -19.34 -16.50 4.68
N GLU A 81 -18.32 -16.02 3.96
CA GLU A 81 -17.30 -15.15 4.55
C GLU A 81 -17.96 -13.85 5.06
N PRO A 82 -17.39 -13.21 6.09
CA PRO A 82 -17.95 -11.97 6.60
C PRO A 82 -18.01 -10.93 5.48
N ASN A 83 -19.23 -10.66 5.01
CA ASN A 83 -19.55 -9.66 3.96
C ASN A 83 -19.40 -8.21 4.50
N GLN A 84 -18.92 -8.05 5.73
CA GLN A 84 -18.65 -6.75 6.33
C GLN A 84 -17.18 -6.42 6.10
N GLU A 85 -16.92 -5.21 5.66
CA GLU A 85 -15.60 -4.59 5.72
C GLU A 85 -15.04 -4.83 7.13
N LEU A 86 -14.12 -5.79 7.24
CA LEU A 86 -13.35 -5.99 8.45
C LEU A 86 -12.52 -4.72 8.63
N THR A 87 -12.99 -3.81 9.47
CA THR A 87 -12.19 -2.65 9.85
C THR A 87 -11.11 -3.14 10.80
N VAL A 88 -9.95 -3.42 10.24
CA VAL A 88 -8.78 -3.82 11.01
C VAL A 88 -8.00 -2.56 11.35
N ASP A 89 -7.94 -2.21 12.63
CA ASP A 89 -7.02 -1.17 13.09
C ASP A 89 -5.60 -1.76 13.12
N VAL A 90 -4.72 -1.23 12.28
CA VAL A 90 -3.38 -1.75 12.03
C VAL A 90 -2.32 -0.65 12.18
N PRO A 91 -2.11 -0.14 13.41
CA PRO A 91 -1.16 0.95 13.65
C PRO A 91 0.27 0.60 13.21
N GLU A 92 0.62 -0.68 13.17
CA GLU A 92 1.91 -1.17 12.69
C GLU A 92 2.07 -0.96 11.18
N ALA A 93 1.04 -1.23 10.39
CA ALA A 93 1.05 -0.92 8.96
C ALA A 93 1.17 0.58 8.72
N TYR A 94 0.46 1.40 9.51
CA TYR A 94 0.56 2.85 9.42
C TYR A 94 1.95 3.37 9.79
N ALA A 95 2.66 2.73 10.73
CA ALA A 95 4.05 3.06 11.02
C ALA A 95 4.95 2.80 9.81
N MET A 96 4.73 1.72 9.06
CA MET A 96 5.47 1.40 7.83
C MET A 96 5.18 2.42 6.73
N PHE A 97 3.92 2.80 6.50
CA PHE A 97 3.57 3.84 5.54
C PHE A 97 4.15 5.21 5.91
N ASN A 98 4.18 5.56 7.21
CA ASN A 98 4.85 6.78 7.65
C ASN A 98 6.37 6.74 7.43
N ALA A 99 7.01 5.57 7.57
CA ALA A 99 8.42 5.40 7.24
C ALA A 99 8.65 5.57 5.72
N ALA A 100 7.74 5.07 4.88
CA ALA A 100 7.77 5.31 3.44
C ALA A 100 7.68 6.80 3.11
N LEU A 101 6.72 7.52 3.71
CA LEU A 101 6.58 8.97 3.52
C LEU A 101 7.86 9.72 3.92
N ALA A 102 8.48 9.36 5.04
CA ALA A 102 9.75 9.99 5.48
C ALA A 102 10.89 9.75 4.48
N ALA A 103 10.97 8.56 3.89
CA ALA A 103 11.95 8.25 2.85
C ALA A 103 11.68 9.07 1.57
N PHE A 104 10.43 9.18 1.12
CA PHE A 104 10.04 10.00 -0.03
C PHE A 104 10.27 11.50 0.21
N ASP A 105 10.03 12.00 1.43
CA ASP A 105 10.38 13.38 1.79
C ASP A 105 11.88 13.62 1.62
N LYS A 106 12.70 12.64 1.98
CA LYS A 106 14.14 12.71 1.77
C LYS A 106 14.55 12.72 0.30
N VAL A 107 13.85 11.98 -0.56
CA VAL A 107 14.04 12.06 -2.02
C VAL A 107 13.79 13.48 -2.50
N LEU A 108 12.66 14.09 -2.13
CA LEU A 108 12.29 15.44 -2.57
C LEU A 108 13.19 16.54 -2.00
N GLU A 109 13.80 16.33 -0.83
CA GLU A 109 14.86 17.22 -0.33
C GLU A 109 16.12 17.17 -1.20
N LEU A 110 16.50 15.98 -1.68
CA LEU A 110 17.71 15.78 -2.50
C LEU A 110 17.45 16.12 -3.96
N MET A 111 16.29 15.76 -4.49
CA MET A 111 15.87 15.91 -5.87
C MET A 111 14.38 16.30 -5.93
N PRO A 112 14.05 17.60 -5.94
CA PRO A 112 12.66 18.08 -5.89
C PRO A 112 11.76 17.61 -7.03
N ASP A 113 12.33 17.31 -8.20
CA ASP A 113 11.62 16.89 -9.40
C ASP A 113 11.78 15.37 -9.67
N TYR A 114 12.03 14.57 -8.62
CA TYR A 114 12.19 13.13 -8.78
C TYR A 114 10.87 12.48 -9.20
N TYR A 115 10.86 11.89 -10.40
CA TYR A 115 9.66 11.27 -10.99
C TYR A 115 9.11 10.12 -10.13
N GLY A 116 7.78 10.02 -10.07
CA GLY A 116 7.06 8.93 -9.42
C GLY A 116 6.92 9.05 -7.89
N VAL A 117 7.65 9.95 -7.24
CA VAL A 117 7.55 10.12 -5.76
C VAL A 117 6.15 10.51 -5.35
N GLN A 118 5.51 11.42 -6.07
CA GLN A 118 4.17 11.90 -5.69
C GLN A 118 3.14 10.78 -5.76
N CYS A 119 3.16 9.95 -6.81
CA CYS A 119 2.29 8.79 -6.92
C CYS A 119 2.48 7.83 -5.74
N GLN A 120 3.72 7.50 -5.38
CA GLN A 120 4.02 6.59 -4.27
C GLN A 120 3.67 7.16 -2.89
N ARG A 121 3.78 8.47 -2.70
CA ARG A 121 3.25 9.17 -1.49
C ARG A 121 1.74 9.03 -1.40
N GLY A 122 1.04 9.21 -2.53
CA GLY A 122 -0.40 9.00 -2.61
C GLY A 122 -0.81 7.60 -2.20
N VAL A 123 -0.08 6.56 -2.65
CA VAL A 123 -0.31 5.16 -2.26
C VAL A 123 -0.21 4.98 -0.73
N ALA A 124 0.86 5.50 -0.11
CA ALA A 124 1.01 5.42 1.35
C ALA A 124 -0.14 6.09 2.10
N LEU A 125 -0.52 7.30 1.65
CA LEU A 125 -1.59 8.10 2.27
C LEU A 125 -2.96 7.46 2.08
N GLY A 126 -3.27 6.94 0.89
CA GLY A 126 -4.53 6.23 0.60
C GLY A 126 -4.71 5.02 1.51
N ASN A 127 -3.67 4.20 1.69
CA ASN A 127 -3.70 3.04 2.59
C ASN A 127 -3.82 3.41 4.08
N MET A 128 -3.55 4.66 4.45
CA MET A 128 -3.82 5.21 5.78
C MET A 128 -5.18 5.93 5.88
N HIS A 129 -6.02 5.83 4.85
CA HIS A 129 -7.32 6.54 4.72
C HIS A 129 -7.20 8.09 4.78
N ARG A 130 -6.01 8.64 4.46
CA ARG A 130 -5.75 10.09 4.35
C ARG A 130 -6.06 10.55 2.93
N TYR A 131 -7.31 10.38 2.52
CA TYR A 131 -7.76 10.48 1.14
C TYR A 131 -7.54 11.86 0.51
N GLU A 132 -7.79 12.96 1.25
CA GLU A 132 -7.59 14.31 0.73
C GLU A 132 -6.11 14.62 0.46
N GLU A 133 -5.21 14.06 1.26
CA GLU A 133 -3.77 14.21 1.05
C GLU A 133 -3.28 13.31 -0.09
N ALA A 134 -3.84 12.10 -0.22
CA ALA A 134 -3.57 11.21 -1.34
C ALA A 134 -4.03 11.84 -2.67
N GLU A 135 -5.23 12.43 -2.72
CA GLU A 135 -5.75 13.18 -3.86
C GLU A 135 -4.75 14.24 -4.35
N GLN A 136 -4.23 15.06 -3.42
CA GLN A 136 -3.25 16.10 -3.76
C GLN A 136 -1.97 15.52 -4.36
N CYS A 137 -1.49 14.39 -3.82
CA CYS A 137 -0.30 13.73 -4.34
C CYS A 137 -0.52 13.18 -5.75
N TYR A 138 -1.65 12.51 -6.02
CA TYR A 138 -1.94 11.97 -7.34
C TYR A 138 -2.21 13.06 -8.38
N LEU A 139 -2.91 14.15 -8.00
CA LEU A 139 -3.08 15.28 -8.90
C LEU A 139 -1.74 15.91 -9.28
N LYS A 140 -0.81 16.02 -8.31
CA LYS A 140 0.53 16.52 -8.60
C LYS A 140 1.31 15.55 -9.49
N ALA A 141 1.18 14.23 -9.30
CA ALA A 141 1.79 13.25 -10.21
C ALA A 141 1.29 13.41 -11.64
N LEU A 142 -0.02 13.64 -11.83
CA LEU A 142 -0.63 13.90 -13.14
C LEU A 142 -0.25 15.29 -13.73
N GLU A 143 0.10 16.27 -12.90
CA GLU A 143 0.69 17.54 -13.38
C GLU A 143 2.13 17.34 -13.87
N GLU A 144 2.90 16.42 -13.27
CA GLU A 144 4.27 16.07 -13.66
C GLU A 144 4.29 15.16 -14.91
N ASP A 145 3.30 14.25 -15.02
CA ASP A 145 3.11 13.35 -16.16
C ASP A 145 1.62 13.07 -16.37
N GLU A 146 1.04 13.68 -17.39
CA GLU A 146 -0.38 13.51 -17.77
C GLU A 146 -0.72 12.07 -18.22
N GLU A 147 0.31 11.26 -18.54
CA GLU A 147 0.18 9.86 -18.96
C GLU A 147 0.45 8.87 -17.82
N ASP A 148 0.61 9.33 -16.57
CA ASP A 148 0.77 8.43 -15.40
C ASP A 148 -0.52 7.64 -15.14
N PHE A 149 -0.59 6.45 -15.73
CA PHE A 149 -1.69 5.49 -15.53
C PHE A 149 -1.91 5.18 -14.04
N SER A 150 -0.84 4.99 -13.27
CA SER A 150 -0.94 4.61 -11.87
C SER A 150 -1.57 5.72 -11.04
N ALA A 151 -1.16 6.97 -11.27
CA ALA A 151 -1.74 8.12 -10.59
C ALA A 151 -3.23 8.29 -10.94
N ALA A 152 -3.61 8.13 -12.22
CA ALA A 152 -5.01 8.17 -12.63
C ALA A 152 -5.83 7.05 -11.98
N TYR A 153 -5.34 5.82 -11.99
CA TYR A 153 -6.03 4.67 -11.41
C TYR A 153 -6.23 4.82 -9.90
N TYR A 154 -5.16 5.15 -9.14
CA TYR A 154 -5.26 5.30 -7.69
C TYR A 154 -6.09 6.52 -7.28
N LEU A 155 -6.12 7.58 -8.09
CA LEU A 155 -7.02 8.70 -7.86
C LEU A 155 -8.49 8.29 -8.04
N GLY A 156 -8.79 7.45 -9.03
CA GLY A 156 -10.10 6.81 -9.18
C GLY A 156 -10.49 5.98 -7.95
N CYS A 157 -9.58 5.14 -7.45
CA CYS A 157 -9.80 4.38 -6.21
C CYS A 157 -10.07 5.31 -5.01
N THR A 158 -9.27 6.37 -4.86
CA THR A 158 -9.43 7.34 -3.77
C THR A 158 -10.81 7.99 -3.80
N TYR A 159 -11.29 8.43 -4.96
CA TYR A 159 -12.63 9.02 -5.06
C TYR A 159 -13.74 8.02 -4.79
N ARG A 160 -13.60 6.77 -5.23
CA ARG A 160 -14.54 5.70 -4.89
C ARG A 160 -14.62 5.49 -3.38
N ASP A 161 -13.48 5.43 -2.70
CA ASP A 161 -13.40 5.24 -1.25
C ASP A 161 -13.94 6.46 -0.47
N MET A 162 -13.88 7.66 -1.06
CA MET A 162 -14.55 8.88 -0.57
C MET A 162 -16.05 8.90 -0.88
N GLY A 163 -16.59 7.96 -1.66
CA GLY A 163 -17.99 7.91 -2.09
C GLY A 163 -18.34 8.84 -3.25
N ASP A 164 -17.35 9.38 -3.95
CA ASP A 164 -17.56 10.23 -5.13
C ASP A 164 -17.45 9.41 -6.42
N GLU A 165 -18.55 8.72 -6.73
CA GLU A 165 -18.65 7.85 -7.91
C GLU A 165 -18.47 8.58 -9.24
N GLU A 166 -18.82 9.87 -9.31
CA GLU A 166 -18.70 10.67 -10.54
C GLU A 166 -17.21 10.89 -10.85
N ARG A 167 -16.43 11.38 -9.88
CA ARG A 167 -15.00 11.58 -10.04
C ARG A 167 -14.27 10.25 -10.20
N ALA A 168 -14.62 9.21 -9.44
CA ALA A 168 -14.05 7.88 -9.57
C ALA A 168 -14.17 7.36 -11.01
N SER A 169 -15.39 7.34 -11.58
CA SER A 169 -15.63 6.88 -12.95
C SER A 169 -14.83 7.66 -13.98
N ARG A 170 -14.68 8.97 -13.79
CA ARG A 170 -13.89 9.82 -14.70
C ARG A 170 -12.41 9.44 -14.70
N TYR A 171 -11.81 9.20 -13.54
CA TYR A 171 -10.40 8.87 -13.44
C TYR A 171 -10.10 7.41 -13.82
N PHE A 172 -11.01 6.46 -13.57
CA PHE A 172 -10.91 5.12 -14.14
C PHE A 172 -10.97 5.15 -15.69
N ALA A 173 -11.86 5.94 -16.28
CA ALA A 173 -11.91 6.09 -17.74
C ALA A 173 -10.62 6.73 -18.31
N LEU A 174 -9.96 7.63 -17.57
CA LEU A 174 -8.64 8.15 -17.95
C LEU A 174 -7.58 7.05 -17.87
N ALA A 175 -7.54 6.30 -16.80
CA ALA A 175 -6.60 5.17 -16.64
C ALA A 175 -6.76 4.14 -17.77
N ASP A 176 -8.00 3.79 -18.13
CA ASP A 176 -8.30 2.88 -19.25
C ASP A 176 -7.80 3.40 -20.59
N GLN A 177 -7.84 4.71 -20.81
CA GLN A 177 -7.31 5.34 -22.04
C GLN A 177 -5.78 5.28 -22.08
N LEU A 178 -5.12 5.45 -20.91
CA LEU A 178 -3.66 5.44 -20.81
C LEU A 178 -3.08 4.02 -20.90
N ASN A 179 -3.80 3.01 -20.40
CA ASN A 179 -3.38 1.61 -20.50
C ASN A 179 -4.56 0.69 -20.85
N PRO A 180 -4.92 0.59 -22.13
CA PRO A 180 -6.06 -0.22 -22.59
C PRO A 180 -5.93 -1.72 -22.30
N ASP A 181 -4.71 -2.21 -22.12
CA ASP A 181 -4.45 -3.65 -21.89
C ASP A 181 -4.64 -4.06 -20.43
N SER A 182 -4.72 -3.11 -19.49
CA SER A 182 -4.88 -3.39 -18.06
C SER A 182 -6.29 -3.80 -17.65
N THR A 183 -7.29 -3.50 -18.47
CA THR A 183 -8.72 -3.77 -18.17
C THR A 183 -9.20 -5.15 -18.58
N GLY A 184 -8.34 -5.95 -19.24
CA GLY A 184 -8.65 -7.31 -19.68
C GLY A 184 -8.71 -8.37 -18.57
N GLU A 185 -8.30 -8.07 -17.33
CA GLU A 185 -8.18 -9.05 -16.24
C GLU A 185 -9.17 -8.84 -15.07
N ILE A 186 -10.07 -7.85 -15.16
CA ILE A 186 -11.10 -7.64 -14.13
C ILE A 186 -12.48 -7.97 -14.74
N GLY A 187 -12.70 -9.28 -14.94
CA GLY A 187 -13.94 -9.85 -15.40
C GLY A 187 -14.40 -10.99 -14.51
#